data_dd70a45cd4ac4883e206345bc7518208
#
_entry.id   dd70a45cd4ac4883e206345bc7518208
#
_cell.length_a   1.000
_cell.length_b   1.000
_cell.length_c   1.000
_cell.angle_alpha   90.00
_cell.angle_beta   90.00
_cell.angle_gamma   90.00
#
_symmetry.space_group_name_H-M   'P 1'
#
loop_
_entity.id
_entity.type
_entity.pdbx_description
1 polymer ?
#
loop_
_entity_poly.entity_id
_entity_poly.type
_entity_poly.pdbx_seq_one_letter_code
_entity_poly.pdbx_strand_id
1 'polypeptide(L)'
;VKRVVIIGGGIAGLATAYSLREHSDAPFEIRLIERKDRLGGNIRTERASGFLIEGGPDCFLSEKPWAMELCKRVGLGDELLPTNEHNRKTFVLSRGKLHVLPEGVILMVPTKILPLATSSLISVPGKIRMAMELFVPKRKGPRDESLGDFVRRRLGAEALEKIAEPLVAGVHAGDPETMSVR
;
A
#
# COMPACT_ATOMS: atom_id res chain seq x y z
N VAL A 1 0.86 27.51 -31.62
CA VAL A 1 1.22 26.92 -30.32
C VAL A 1 -0.03 26.27 -29.74
N LYS A 2 0.05 24.96 -29.42
CA LYS A 2 -1.06 24.26 -28.76
C LYS A 2 -1.12 24.66 -27.28
N ARG A 3 -2.32 24.92 -26.78
CA ARG A 3 -2.54 25.27 -25.37
C ARG A 3 -3.04 24.05 -24.60
N VAL A 4 -2.40 23.73 -23.48
CA VAL A 4 -2.76 22.65 -22.56
C VAL A 4 -3.07 23.25 -21.20
N VAL A 5 -4.23 22.93 -20.65
CA VAL A 5 -4.62 23.35 -19.30
C VAL A 5 -4.64 22.09 -18.41
N ILE A 6 -3.86 22.12 -17.32
CA ILE A 6 -3.79 21.04 -16.33
C ILE A 6 -4.50 21.52 -15.07
N ILE A 7 -5.50 20.78 -14.62
CA ILE A 7 -6.27 21.09 -13.41
C ILE A 7 -5.77 20.22 -12.27
N GLY A 8 -5.23 20.88 -11.23
CA GLY A 8 -4.67 20.26 -10.04
C GLY A 8 -3.13 20.24 -10.04
N GLY A 9 -2.55 20.87 -9.02
CA GLY A 9 -1.10 20.97 -8.80
C GLY A 9 -0.55 19.87 -7.91
N GLY A 10 -1.20 18.70 -7.83
CA GLY A 10 -0.67 17.51 -7.17
C GLY A 10 0.39 16.81 -8.04
N ILE A 11 0.94 15.70 -7.53
CA ILE A 11 2.03 14.97 -8.21
C ILE A 11 1.66 14.57 -9.64
N ALA A 12 0.41 14.16 -9.90
CA ALA A 12 -0.04 13.79 -11.23
C ALA A 12 -0.02 14.98 -12.21
N GLY A 13 -0.56 16.14 -11.79
CA GLY A 13 -0.56 17.34 -12.63
C GLY A 13 0.84 17.87 -12.89
N LEU A 14 1.71 17.88 -11.87
CA LEU A 14 3.09 18.30 -12.00
C LEU A 14 3.91 17.36 -12.91
N ALA A 15 3.75 16.03 -12.73
CA ALA A 15 4.41 15.05 -13.59
C ALA A 15 3.93 15.14 -15.04
N THR A 16 2.63 15.41 -15.26
CA THR A 16 2.08 15.63 -16.61
C THR A 16 2.69 16.88 -17.25
N ALA A 17 2.76 17.99 -16.53
CA ALA A 17 3.38 19.22 -17.03
C ALA A 17 4.85 19.02 -17.38
N TYR A 18 5.58 18.32 -16.51
CA TYR A 18 6.99 17.99 -16.74
C TYR A 18 7.17 17.11 -17.98
N SER A 19 6.41 16.02 -18.09
CA SER A 19 6.49 15.11 -19.23
C SER A 19 6.12 15.77 -20.56
N LEU A 20 5.13 16.66 -20.58
CA LEU A 20 4.79 17.42 -21.79
C LEU A 20 5.92 18.34 -22.22
N ARG A 21 6.64 18.94 -21.31
CA ARG A 21 7.80 19.78 -21.64
C ARG A 21 8.99 18.97 -22.15
N GLU A 22 9.21 17.78 -21.57
CA GLU A 22 10.37 16.95 -21.88
C GLU A 22 10.22 16.20 -23.22
N HIS A 23 9.02 15.71 -23.54
CA HIS A 23 8.78 14.82 -24.68
C HIS A 23 8.09 15.49 -25.87
N SER A 24 8.01 16.81 -25.89
CA SER A 24 7.33 17.50 -26.98
C SER A 24 8.31 18.24 -27.89
N ASP A 25 8.34 17.83 -29.15
CA ASP A 25 9.04 18.54 -30.20
C ASP A 25 8.37 19.85 -30.62
N ALA A 26 7.12 20.06 -30.17
CA ALA A 26 6.36 21.25 -30.49
C ALA A 26 6.15 22.12 -29.23
N PRO A 27 6.21 23.46 -29.33
CA PRO A 27 5.98 24.34 -28.19
C PRO A 27 4.55 24.28 -27.72
N PHE A 28 4.35 23.87 -26.46
CA PHE A 28 3.07 23.97 -25.77
C PHE A 28 3.05 25.19 -24.84
N GLU A 29 1.93 25.91 -24.84
CA GLU A 29 1.60 26.81 -23.72
C GLU A 29 0.92 25.96 -22.63
N ILE A 30 1.65 25.66 -21.55
CA ILE A 30 1.13 24.85 -20.45
C ILE A 30 0.66 25.78 -19.33
N ARG A 31 -0.61 25.68 -18.94
CA ARG A 31 -1.18 26.34 -17.77
C ARG A 31 -1.60 25.32 -16.76
N LEU A 32 -1.02 25.39 -15.55
CA LEU A 32 -1.44 24.57 -14.41
C LEU A 32 -2.27 25.42 -13.48
N ILE A 33 -3.47 24.93 -13.14
CA ILE A 33 -4.43 25.61 -12.26
C ILE A 33 -4.52 24.78 -10.98
N GLU A 34 -4.22 25.41 -9.85
CA GLU A 34 -4.34 24.83 -8.52
C GLU A 34 -5.28 25.71 -7.67
N ARG A 35 -6.18 25.06 -6.92
CA ARG A 35 -7.15 25.78 -6.07
C ARG A 35 -6.50 26.30 -4.78
N LYS A 36 -5.53 25.56 -4.25
CA LYS A 36 -4.80 25.92 -3.02
C LYS A 36 -3.68 26.89 -3.35
N ASP A 37 -3.17 27.52 -2.34
CA ASP A 37 -2.01 28.43 -2.38
C ASP A 37 -0.66 27.72 -2.52
N ARG A 38 -0.67 26.38 -2.53
CA ARG A 38 0.52 25.53 -2.65
C ARG A 38 0.34 24.41 -3.68
N LEU A 39 1.46 23.99 -4.27
CA LEU A 39 1.57 22.76 -5.08
C LEU A 39 1.86 21.54 -4.19
N GLY A 40 1.82 20.33 -4.77
CA GLY A 40 2.11 19.07 -4.12
C GLY A 40 0.86 18.25 -3.74
N GLY A 41 -0.32 18.87 -3.71
CA GLY A 41 -1.58 18.16 -3.44
C GLY A 41 -1.60 17.51 -2.05
N ASN A 42 -1.69 16.18 -2.00
CA ASN A 42 -1.69 15.40 -0.76
C ASN A 42 -0.28 15.19 -0.18
N ILE A 43 0.79 15.39 -0.96
CA ILE A 43 2.16 15.33 -0.46
C ILE A 43 2.40 16.60 0.35
N ARG A 44 2.62 16.45 1.65
CA ARG A 44 2.81 17.56 2.58
C ARG A 44 3.77 17.16 3.68
N THR A 45 4.83 17.93 3.81
CA THR A 45 5.80 17.80 4.88
C THR A 45 5.80 19.09 5.70
N GLU A 46 5.71 18.99 7.01
CA GLU A 46 5.81 20.10 7.95
C GLU A 46 7.02 19.96 8.86
N ARG A 47 7.64 21.09 9.19
CA ARG A 47 8.67 21.16 10.24
C ARG A 47 8.11 21.92 11.43
N ALA A 48 7.91 21.23 12.55
CA ALA A 48 7.38 21.82 13.76
C ALA A 48 8.16 21.32 14.98
N SER A 49 8.59 22.24 15.84
CA SER A 49 9.26 21.93 17.11
C SER A 49 10.45 20.95 16.98
N GLY A 50 11.23 21.05 15.88
CA GLY A 50 12.37 20.17 15.62
C GLY A 50 12.01 18.82 14.99
N PHE A 51 10.74 18.55 14.75
CA PHE A 51 10.25 17.34 14.08
C PHE A 51 9.97 17.59 12.60
N LEU A 52 10.15 16.54 11.81
CA LEU A 52 9.68 16.43 10.43
C LEU A 52 8.39 15.62 10.46
N ILE A 53 7.28 16.21 10.02
CA ILE A 53 5.95 15.59 10.08
C ILE A 53 5.44 15.42 8.66
N GLU A 54 5.27 14.17 8.24
CA GLU A 54 4.65 13.84 6.96
C GLU A 54 3.12 13.81 7.12
N GLY A 55 2.46 14.75 6.46
CA GLY A 55 1.00 14.90 6.49
C GLY A 55 0.28 14.20 5.34
N GLY A 56 0.99 13.36 4.59
CA GLY A 56 0.47 12.64 3.43
C GLY A 56 1.36 11.45 3.06
N PRO A 57 1.34 11.01 1.78
CA PRO A 57 2.22 9.95 1.30
C PRO A 57 3.70 10.33 1.46
N ASP A 58 4.46 9.47 2.10
CA ASP A 58 5.89 9.63 2.42
C ASP A 58 6.79 8.61 1.73
N CYS A 59 6.20 7.59 1.11
CA CYS A 59 6.94 6.53 0.45
C CYS A 59 6.22 6.01 -0.81
N PHE A 60 6.94 5.27 -1.63
CA PHE A 60 6.40 4.56 -2.78
C PHE A 60 7.10 3.21 -2.98
N LEU A 61 6.44 2.31 -3.71
CA LEU A 61 6.97 0.97 -4.00
C LEU A 61 8.00 1.04 -5.13
N SER A 62 9.22 0.57 -4.86
CA SER A 62 10.33 0.53 -5.84
C SER A 62 10.10 -0.47 -6.99
N GLU A 63 9.18 -1.45 -6.79
CA GLU A 63 8.77 -2.40 -7.84
C GLU A 63 8.08 -1.71 -9.03
N LYS A 64 7.53 -0.50 -8.81
CA LYS A 64 6.97 0.34 -9.87
C LYS A 64 7.99 1.39 -10.27
N PRO A 65 8.59 1.31 -11.47
CA PRO A 65 9.78 2.11 -11.83
C PRO A 65 9.47 3.60 -12.01
N TRP A 66 8.25 3.97 -12.35
CA TRP A 66 7.91 5.33 -12.81
C TRP A 66 8.23 6.44 -11.81
N ALA A 67 7.97 6.22 -10.50
CA ALA A 67 8.29 7.22 -9.49
C ALA A 67 9.80 7.37 -9.30
N MET A 68 10.53 6.25 -9.30
CA MET A 68 12.00 6.24 -9.24
C MET A 68 12.63 6.96 -10.44
N GLU A 69 12.14 6.66 -11.65
CA GLU A 69 12.60 7.30 -12.87
C GLU A 69 12.33 8.80 -12.89
N LEU A 70 11.15 9.21 -12.43
CA LEU A 70 10.82 10.64 -12.30
C LEU A 70 11.78 11.33 -11.34
N CYS A 71 12.02 10.75 -10.15
CA CYS A 71 12.97 11.29 -9.17
C CYS A 71 14.37 11.48 -9.79
N LYS A 72 14.87 10.49 -10.53
CA LYS A 72 16.15 10.59 -11.23
C LYS A 72 16.16 11.74 -12.26
N ARG A 73 15.12 11.87 -13.06
CA ARG A 73 15.00 12.90 -14.09
C ARG A 73 14.93 14.31 -13.52
N VAL A 74 14.32 14.50 -12.36
CA VAL A 74 14.27 15.81 -11.67
C VAL A 74 15.45 16.05 -10.73
N GLY A 75 16.47 15.16 -10.72
CA GLY A 75 17.69 15.33 -9.94
C GLY A 75 17.58 14.93 -8.46
N LEU A 76 16.54 14.18 -8.09
CA LEU A 76 16.31 13.71 -6.70
C LEU A 76 16.68 12.23 -6.50
N GLY A 77 17.35 11.60 -7.47
CA GLY A 77 17.66 10.17 -7.41
C GLY A 77 18.49 9.77 -6.19
N ASP A 78 19.48 10.60 -5.86
CA ASP A 78 20.41 10.36 -4.75
C ASP A 78 19.84 10.79 -3.38
N GLU A 79 18.72 11.50 -3.37
CA GLU A 79 18.00 11.92 -2.16
C GLU A 79 17.01 10.85 -1.65
N LEU A 80 16.82 9.77 -2.41
CA LEU A 80 15.91 8.70 -2.04
C LEU A 80 16.52 7.84 -0.92
N LEU A 81 15.79 7.72 0.19
CA LEU A 81 16.21 6.90 1.32
C LEU A 81 15.56 5.52 1.22
N PRO A 82 16.35 4.43 1.32
CA PRO A 82 15.81 3.09 1.42
C PRO A 82 15.13 2.84 2.77
N THR A 83 14.25 1.85 2.82
CA THR A 83 13.67 1.38 4.09
C THR A 83 14.75 0.76 4.98
N ASN A 84 14.62 0.97 6.31
CA ASN A 84 15.52 0.33 7.29
C ASN A 84 15.14 -1.14 7.47
N GLU A 85 15.88 -2.03 6.83
CA GLU A 85 15.62 -3.47 6.87
C GLU A 85 15.85 -4.12 8.23
N HIS A 86 16.73 -3.54 9.07
CA HIS A 86 17.03 -4.08 10.40
C HIS A 86 15.86 -3.98 11.39
N ASN A 87 14.94 -3.04 11.16
CA ASN A 87 13.77 -2.80 12.02
C ASN A 87 12.44 -3.07 11.29
N ARG A 88 12.43 -3.96 10.33
CA ARG A 88 11.26 -4.28 9.51
C ARG A 88 10.27 -5.16 10.28
N LYS A 89 9.56 -4.55 11.24
CA LYS A 89 8.53 -5.25 12.01
C LYS A 89 7.17 -4.58 11.80
N THR A 90 6.18 -5.37 11.44
CA THR A 90 4.78 -4.95 11.41
C THR A 90 4.10 -5.45 12.68
N PHE A 91 3.33 -4.57 13.30
CA PHE A 91 2.60 -4.89 14.52
C PHE A 91 1.09 -4.82 14.27
N VAL A 92 0.37 -5.77 14.84
CA VAL A 92 -1.09 -5.79 14.87
C VAL A 92 -1.56 -5.55 16.28
N LEU A 93 -2.41 -4.55 16.49
CA LEU A 93 -3.08 -4.33 17.76
C LEU A 93 -4.27 -5.29 17.88
N SER A 94 -4.21 -6.23 18.83
CA SER A 94 -5.29 -7.15 19.10
C SER A 94 -5.50 -7.27 20.60
N ARG A 95 -6.75 -7.11 21.05
CA ARG A 95 -7.15 -7.17 22.48
C ARG A 95 -6.30 -6.28 23.40
N GLY A 96 -6.00 -5.06 22.94
CA GLY A 96 -5.22 -4.07 23.70
C GLY A 96 -3.72 -4.37 23.79
N LYS A 97 -3.20 -5.35 23.05
CA LYS A 97 -1.78 -5.69 22.98
C LYS A 97 -1.25 -5.63 21.55
N LEU A 98 0.00 -5.18 21.41
CA LEU A 98 0.71 -5.22 20.13
C LEU A 98 1.34 -6.61 19.94
N HIS A 99 0.98 -7.24 18.84
CA HIS A 99 1.55 -8.52 18.42
C HIS A 99 2.38 -8.30 17.15
N VAL A 100 3.57 -8.89 17.11
CA VAL A 100 4.36 -8.89 15.88
C VAL A 100 3.67 -9.76 14.84
N LEU A 101 3.47 -9.23 13.64
CA LEU A 101 2.98 -10.02 12.51
C LEU A 101 4.02 -11.10 12.17
N PRO A 102 3.64 -12.38 12.04
CA PRO A 102 4.57 -13.44 11.70
C PRO A 102 5.31 -13.17 10.40
N GLU A 103 6.61 -13.43 10.37
CA GLU A 103 7.38 -13.35 9.12
C GLU A 103 6.82 -14.28 8.05
N GLY A 104 6.92 -13.86 6.80
CA GLY A 104 6.45 -14.63 5.66
C GLY A 104 4.96 -14.53 5.39
N VAL A 105 4.23 -13.63 6.06
CA VAL A 105 2.87 -13.27 5.64
C VAL A 105 2.99 -12.28 4.47
N ILE A 106 2.90 -12.79 3.24
CA ILE A 106 2.91 -12.00 2.02
C ILE A 106 1.47 -11.95 1.49
N LEU A 107 0.92 -10.75 1.32
CA LEU A 107 -0.44 -10.56 0.80
C LEU A 107 -1.47 -11.49 1.46
N MET A 108 -1.42 -11.62 2.80
CA MET A 108 -2.31 -12.43 3.64
C MET A 108 -2.09 -13.95 3.57
N VAL A 109 -1.19 -14.44 2.72
CA VAL A 109 -0.85 -15.86 2.64
C VAL A 109 0.38 -16.14 3.49
N PRO A 110 0.29 -17.02 4.51
CA PRO A 110 1.46 -17.43 5.26
C PRO A 110 2.34 -18.33 4.39
N THR A 111 3.49 -17.82 3.98
CA THR A 111 4.47 -18.57 3.18
C THR A 111 5.45 -19.36 4.07
N LYS A 112 5.53 -19.02 5.36
CA LYS A 112 6.36 -19.72 6.34
C LYS A 112 5.48 -20.27 7.47
N ILE A 113 5.53 -21.58 7.67
CA ILE A 113 4.69 -22.27 8.67
C ILE A 113 5.20 -22.02 10.10
N LEU A 114 6.52 -22.07 10.31
CA LEU A 114 7.10 -22.01 11.66
C LEU A 114 6.84 -20.66 12.37
N PRO A 115 7.05 -19.49 11.76
CA PRO A 115 6.70 -18.22 12.39
C PRO A 115 5.22 -18.09 12.75
N LEU A 116 4.33 -18.65 11.90
CA LEU A 116 2.90 -18.67 12.19
C LEU A 116 2.57 -19.59 13.37
N ALA A 117 3.17 -20.78 13.42
CA ALA A 117 2.95 -21.75 14.50
C ALA A 117 3.40 -21.21 15.88
N THR A 118 4.47 -20.43 15.93
CA THR A 118 4.99 -19.84 17.17
C THR A 118 4.39 -18.48 17.52
N SER A 119 3.64 -17.85 16.61
CA SER A 119 3.01 -16.54 16.83
C SER A 119 1.96 -16.58 17.94
N SER A 120 1.93 -15.56 18.78
CA SER A 120 0.89 -15.34 19.79
C SER A 120 -0.36 -14.63 19.24
N LEU A 121 -0.32 -14.17 17.97
CA LEU A 121 -1.41 -13.44 17.32
C LEU A 121 -2.61 -14.34 17.09
N ILE A 122 -2.38 -15.57 16.64
CA ILE A 122 -3.41 -16.56 16.29
C ILE A 122 -3.51 -17.62 17.40
N SER A 123 -4.73 -17.93 17.79
CA SER A 123 -5.00 -18.99 18.78
C SER A 123 -4.65 -20.39 18.25
N VAL A 124 -4.48 -21.36 19.15
CA VAL A 124 -4.22 -22.75 18.74
C VAL A 124 -5.33 -23.31 17.84
N PRO A 125 -6.62 -23.14 18.16
CA PRO A 125 -7.70 -23.53 17.25
C PRO A 125 -7.62 -22.82 15.89
N GLY A 126 -7.27 -21.52 15.88
CA GLY A 126 -7.10 -20.74 14.64
C GLY A 126 -5.97 -21.30 13.78
N LYS A 127 -4.83 -21.66 14.36
CA LYS A 127 -3.71 -22.30 13.67
C LYS A 127 -4.11 -23.64 13.04
N ILE A 128 -4.83 -24.47 13.79
CA ILE A 128 -5.37 -25.75 13.28
C ILE A 128 -6.32 -25.45 12.10
N ARG A 129 -7.24 -24.49 12.26
CA ARG A 129 -8.17 -24.11 11.19
C ARG A 129 -7.44 -23.61 9.94
N MET A 130 -6.38 -22.84 10.09
CA MET A 130 -5.55 -22.40 8.95
C MET A 130 -4.82 -23.59 8.29
N ALA A 131 -4.29 -24.52 9.06
CA ALA A 131 -3.64 -25.72 8.53
C ALA A 131 -4.60 -26.61 7.71
N MET A 132 -5.89 -26.61 8.04
CA MET A 132 -6.92 -27.31 7.27
C MET A 132 -7.20 -26.70 5.90
N GLU A 133 -6.59 -25.57 5.55
CA GLU A 133 -6.71 -24.93 4.23
C GLU A 133 -6.41 -25.90 3.09
N LEU A 134 -5.47 -26.81 3.26
CA LEU A 134 -5.10 -27.83 2.28
C LEU A 134 -6.27 -28.73 1.87
N PHE A 135 -7.24 -28.92 2.75
CA PHE A 135 -8.43 -29.76 2.53
C PHE A 135 -9.64 -28.96 2.03
N VAL A 136 -9.55 -27.63 2.00
CA VAL A 136 -10.66 -26.78 1.54
C VAL A 136 -10.71 -26.78 0.01
N PRO A 137 -11.81 -27.26 -0.60
CA PRO A 137 -11.91 -27.34 -2.05
C PRO A 137 -11.90 -25.94 -2.70
N LYS A 138 -11.42 -25.89 -3.94
CA LYS A 138 -11.55 -24.68 -4.77
C LYS A 138 -13.04 -24.40 -5.01
N ARG A 139 -13.40 -23.11 -4.91
CA ARG A 139 -14.75 -22.67 -5.24
C ARG A 139 -15.02 -22.92 -6.73
N LYS A 140 -16.17 -23.51 -7.05
CA LYS A 140 -16.63 -23.71 -8.41
C LYS A 140 -17.70 -22.65 -8.73
N GLY A 141 -17.60 -22.04 -9.90
CA GLY A 141 -18.61 -21.13 -10.43
C GLY A 141 -18.07 -19.75 -10.83
N PRO A 142 -18.82 -19.00 -11.65
CA PRO A 142 -18.40 -17.72 -12.23
C PRO A 142 -18.62 -16.52 -11.28
N ARG A 143 -19.30 -16.70 -10.15
CA ARG A 143 -19.59 -15.61 -9.22
C ARG A 143 -18.30 -15.14 -8.53
N ASP A 144 -18.14 -13.84 -8.49
CA ASP A 144 -17.07 -13.21 -7.73
C ASP A 144 -17.20 -13.51 -6.23
N GLU A 145 -16.12 -13.38 -5.51
CA GLU A 145 -16.02 -13.61 -4.06
C GLU A 145 -15.32 -12.42 -3.44
N SER A 146 -15.84 -11.93 -2.30
CA SER A 146 -15.12 -10.92 -1.55
C SER A 146 -13.83 -11.51 -0.96
N LEU A 147 -12.85 -10.67 -0.74
CA LEU A 147 -11.62 -11.06 -0.07
C LEU A 147 -11.90 -11.58 1.33
N GLY A 148 -12.86 -10.97 2.05
CA GLY A 148 -13.32 -11.41 3.36
C GLY A 148 -13.88 -12.83 3.33
N ASP A 149 -14.79 -13.12 2.39
CA ASP A 149 -15.36 -14.46 2.23
C ASP A 149 -14.29 -15.48 1.83
N PHE A 150 -13.39 -15.12 0.93
CA PHE A 150 -12.28 -15.97 0.52
C PHE A 150 -11.40 -16.37 1.71
N VAL A 151 -10.93 -15.39 2.48
CA VAL A 151 -10.07 -15.65 3.65
C VAL A 151 -10.82 -16.44 4.71
N ARG A 152 -12.07 -16.08 5.02
CA ARG A 152 -12.90 -16.78 6.00
C ARG A 152 -13.10 -18.25 5.62
N ARG A 153 -13.40 -18.50 4.37
CA ARG A 153 -13.61 -19.86 3.85
C ARG A 153 -12.32 -20.69 3.86
N ARG A 154 -11.20 -20.11 3.45
CA ARG A 154 -9.94 -20.85 3.33
C ARG A 154 -9.17 -20.93 4.65
N LEU A 155 -8.99 -19.82 5.33
CA LEU A 155 -8.12 -19.72 6.50
C LEU A 155 -8.87 -19.57 7.83
N GLY A 156 -10.17 -19.25 7.79
CA GLY A 156 -11.01 -19.08 8.97
C GLY A 156 -11.20 -17.63 9.40
N ALA A 157 -12.18 -17.40 10.26
CA ALA A 157 -12.55 -16.06 10.71
C ALA A 157 -11.43 -15.36 11.49
N GLU A 158 -10.68 -16.08 12.31
CA GLU A 158 -9.59 -15.49 13.10
C GLU A 158 -8.42 -15.00 12.22
N ALA A 159 -8.15 -15.67 11.11
CA ALA A 159 -7.17 -15.22 10.12
C ALA A 159 -7.65 -13.96 9.39
N LEU A 160 -8.94 -13.85 9.11
CA LEU A 160 -9.52 -12.63 8.57
C LEU A 160 -9.35 -11.47 9.54
N GLU A 161 -9.85 -11.57 10.75
CA GLU A 161 -9.85 -10.53 11.79
C GLU A 161 -8.43 -10.06 12.15
N LYS A 162 -7.49 -10.99 12.33
CA LYS A 162 -6.18 -10.67 12.91
C LYS A 162 -5.05 -10.53 11.90
N ILE A 163 -5.23 -10.97 10.67
CA ILE A 163 -4.21 -10.87 9.62
C ILE A 163 -4.73 -10.07 8.43
N ALA A 164 -5.82 -10.52 7.80
CA ALA A 164 -6.26 -9.94 6.53
C ALA A 164 -6.82 -8.53 6.69
N GLU A 165 -7.72 -8.30 7.62
CA GLU A 165 -8.30 -6.97 7.86
C GLU A 165 -7.25 -5.91 8.21
N PRO A 166 -6.32 -6.12 9.17
CA PRO A 166 -5.28 -5.14 9.48
C PRO A 166 -4.36 -4.86 8.29
N LEU A 167 -4.02 -5.87 7.51
CA LEU A 167 -3.15 -5.69 6.33
C LEU A 167 -3.87 -4.94 5.21
N VAL A 168 -5.12 -5.28 4.93
CA VAL A 168 -5.93 -4.59 3.91
C VAL A 168 -6.17 -3.14 4.31
N ALA A 169 -6.54 -2.90 5.56
CA ALA A 169 -6.75 -1.55 6.08
C ALA A 169 -5.46 -0.73 6.02
N GLY A 170 -4.31 -1.31 6.40
CA GLY A 170 -3.02 -0.62 6.41
C GLY A 170 -2.45 -0.32 5.03
N VAL A 171 -2.64 -1.22 4.05
CA VAL A 171 -2.05 -1.07 2.70
C VAL A 171 -3.02 -0.40 1.72
N HIS A 172 -4.29 -0.76 1.77
CA HIS A 172 -5.29 -0.33 0.78
C HIS A 172 -6.32 0.64 1.34
N ALA A 173 -6.34 0.88 2.65
CA ALA A 173 -7.40 1.62 3.35
C ALA A 173 -8.80 1.11 2.96
N GLY A 174 -8.90 -0.20 2.68
CA GLY A 174 -10.09 -0.87 2.15
C GLY A 174 -10.73 -1.78 3.17
N ASP A 175 -11.96 -2.22 2.84
CA ASP A 175 -12.72 -3.22 3.59
C ASP A 175 -12.67 -4.54 2.81
N PRO A 176 -12.10 -5.63 3.37
CA PRO A 176 -12.03 -6.91 2.70
C PRO A 176 -13.39 -7.50 2.34
N GLU A 177 -14.48 -7.09 2.99
CA GLU A 177 -15.84 -7.53 2.65
C GLU A 177 -16.33 -6.97 1.30
N THR A 178 -15.78 -5.83 0.88
CA THR A 178 -16.15 -5.16 -0.37
C THR A 178 -15.12 -5.32 -1.48
N MET A 179 -13.93 -5.85 -1.18
CA MET A 179 -12.87 -6.07 -2.16
C MET A 179 -13.05 -7.40 -2.89
N SER A 180 -12.95 -7.37 -4.22
CA SER A 180 -12.95 -8.57 -5.06
C SER A 180 -11.60 -9.28 -5.02
N VAL A 181 -11.62 -10.63 -5.12
CA VAL A 181 -10.41 -11.46 -5.28
C VAL A 181 -10.00 -11.66 -6.75
N ARG A 182 -10.71 -11.02 -7.70
CA ARG A 182 -10.40 -11.05 -9.14
C ARG A 182 -9.51 -9.92 -9.59
#